data_3e46ca849c742b6138cb9b50b5a6cea0
#
_entry.id   3e46ca849c742b6138cb9b50b5a6cea0
#
_cell.length_a   1.000
_cell.length_b   1.000
_cell.length_c   1.000
_cell.angle_alpha   90.00
_cell.angle_beta   90.00
_cell.angle_gamma   90.00
#
_symmetry.space_group_name_H-M   'P 1'
#
loop_
_entity.id
_entity.type
_entity.pdbx_description
1 polymer ?
#
loop_
_entity_poly.entity_id
_entity_poly.type
_entity_poly.pdbx_seq_one_letter_code
_entity_poly.pdbx_strand_id
1 'polypeptide(L)'
;MAETRTNEDTPVFAIAVAAELAGMHPQTLRQYDRIGLVVPGRTRGGSRRYSAHNIEQLREVARLSSEGMSLPAIARLLDLEDEVRYLRRRIGELEQALRTERDARPGVRVFAAGAGGQVTPVPPGRRIRRSTEIVVWRPTAP
;
A
#
# COMPACT_ATOMS: atom_id res chain seq x y z
N MET A 1 -8.41 -0.24 -12.10
CA MET A 1 -7.43 -1.34 -11.95
C MET A 1 -7.05 -1.51 -10.48
N ALA A 2 -7.93 -2.13 -9.71
CA ALA A 2 -7.76 -2.35 -8.27
C ALA A 2 -7.63 -3.84 -7.91
N GLU A 3 -7.21 -4.69 -8.85
CA GLU A 3 -7.35 -6.15 -8.71
C GLU A 3 -6.06 -6.91 -8.38
N THR A 4 -4.91 -6.25 -8.25
CA THR A 4 -3.65 -6.98 -8.06
C THR A 4 -3.23 -7.09 -6.58
N ARG A 5 -3.95 -6.49 -5.64
CA ARG A 5 -3.51 -6.40 -4.23
C ARG A 5 -4.10 -7.44 -3.29
N THR A 6 -5.09 -8.20 -3.70
CA THR A 6 -5.79 -9.16 -2.82
C THR A 6 -5.21 -10.57 -2.93
N ASN A 7 -4.32 -10.85 -3.87
CA ASN A 7 -3.92 -12.22 -4.21
C ASN A 7 -2.74 -12.76 -3.38
N GLU A 8 -1.83 -11.91 -2.91
CA GLU A 8 -0.62 -12.36 -2.19
C GLU A 8 -0.92 -12.89 -0.78
N ASP A 9 -1.90 -12.31 -0.10
CA ASP A 9 -2.30 -12.71 1.25
C ASP A 9 -3.39 -13.78 1.28
N THR A 10 -3.95 -14.14 0.11
CA THR A 10 -5.01 -15.14 0.03
C THR A 10 -4.44 -16.55 0.28
N PRO A 11 -4.90 -17.28 1.30
CA PRO A 11 -4.36 -18.59 1.65
C PRO A 11 -4.94 -19.68 0.75
N VAL A 12 -4.27 -19.98 -0.35
CA VAL A 12 -4.75 -20.90 -1.40
C VAL A 12 -3.95 -22.21 -1.49
N PHE A 13 -2.69 -22.22 -1.07
CA PHE A 13 -1.80 -23.36 -1.25
C PHE A 13 -1.91 -24.37 -0.12
N ALA A 14 -2.11 -25.66 -0.46
CA ALA A 14 -2.00 -26.74 0.51
C ALA A 14 -0.55 -26.88 0.98
N ILE A 15 -0.35 -27.47 2.17
CA ILE A 15 0.99 -27.60 2.79
C ILE A 15 2.00 -28.33 1.87
N ALA A 16 1.58 -29.33 1.12
CA ALA A 16 2.48 -30.07 0.21
C ALA A 16 3.01 -29.15 -0.89
N VAL A 17 2.12 -28.35 -1.52
CA VAL A 17 2.48 -27.40 -2.57
C VAL A 17 3.34 -26.25 -1.99
N ALA A 18 2.98 -25.72 -0.83
CA ALA A 18 3.74 -24.67 -0.18
C ALA A 18 5.17 -25.13 0.18
N ALA A 19 5.30 -26.36 0.67
CA ALA A 19 6.58 -26.97 0.99
C ALA A 19 7.46 -27.12 -0.25
N GLU A 20 6.90 -27.60 -1.33
CA GLU A 20 7.57 -27.75 -2.64
C GLU A 20 8.05 -26.37 -3.16
N LEU A 21 7.16 -25.38 -3.17
CA LEU A 21 7.49 -24.01 -3.61
C LEU A 21 8.54 -23.32 -2.75
N ALA A 22 8.56 -23.61 -1.45
CA ALA A 22 9.55 -23.08 -0.52
C ALA A 22 10.86 -23.90 -0.47
N GLY A 23 10.92 -25.06 -1.12
CA GLY A 23 12.06 -25.97 -1.06
C GLY A 23 12.28 -26.59 0.31
N MET A 24 11.21 -26.86 1.07
CA MET A 24 11.26 -27.36 2.43
C MET A 24 10.41 -28.63 2.59
N HIS A 25 10.68 -29.37 3.67
CA HIS A 25 9.84 -30.51 4.03
C HIS A 25 8.53 -30.03 4.68
N PRO A 26 7.35 -30.67 4.39
CA PRO A 26 6.08 -30.30 5.01
C PRO A 26 6.10 -30.31 6.54
N GLN A 27 6.89 -31.17 7.16
CA GLN A 27 7.05 -31.22 8.61
C GLN A 27 7.71 -29.96 9.18
N THR A 28 8.64 -29.35 8.43
CA THR A 28 9.25 -28.06 8.79
C THR A 28 8.20 -26.96 8.81
N LEU A 29 7.30 -26.93 7.83
CA LEU A 29 6.21 -25.95 7.79
C LEU A 29 5.26 -26.11 8.98
N ARG A 30 4.96 -27.35 9.38
CA ARG A 30 4.15 -27.62 10.60
C ARG A 30 4.84 -27.14 11.86
N GLN A 31 6.16 -27.30 11.93
CA GLN A 31 6.95 -26.81 13.06
C GLN A 31 6.94 -25.29 13.12
N TYR A 32 7.13 -24.60 11.98
CA TYR A 32 7.10 -23.14 11.91
C TYR A 32 5.72 -22.56 12.25
N ASP A 33 4.63 -23.20 11.84
CA ASP A 33 3.29 -22.87 12.29
C ASP A 33 3.14 -23.03 13.83
N ARG A 34 3.63 -24.11 14.37
CA ARG A 34 3.51 -24.40 15.81
C ARG A 34 4.26 -23.39 16.70
N ILE A 35 5.43 -22.94 16.26
CA ILE A 35 6.22 -21.93 16.99
C ILE A 35 5.84 -20.50 16.64
N GLY A 36 4.89 -20.30 15.71
CA GLY A 36 4.42 -18.98 15.31
C GLY A 36 5.38 -18.21 14.38
N LEU A 37 6.33 -18.90 13.74
CA LEU A 37 7.30 -18.27 12.83
C LEU A 37 6.67 -17.89 11.49
N VAL A 38 5.94 -18.82 10.87
CA VAL A 38 5.12 -18.59 9.68
C VAL A 38 3.78 -19.28 9.91
N VAL A 39 2.73 -18.49 10.05
CA VAL A 39 1.39 -18.99 10.42
C VAL A 39 0.49 -18.98 9.18
N PRO A 40 0.04 -20.17 8.71
CA PRO A 40 -0.88 -20.28 7.59
C PRO A 40 -2.31 -19.92 7.98
N GLY A 41 -3.13 -19.59 6.98
CA GLY A 41 -4.58 -19.60 7.16
C GLY A 41 -5.11 -21.03 7.34
N ARG A 42 -6.39 -21.14 7.72
CA ARG A 42 -7.07 -22.43 7.88
C ARG A 42 -8.39 -22.47 7.15
N THR A 43 -8.70 -23.61 6.55
CA THR A 43 -10.04 -23.88 6.01
C THR A 43 -11.03 -24.14 7.15
N ARG A 44 -12.32 -24.21 6.83
CA ARG A 44 -13.38 -24.60 7.79
C ARG A 44 -13.10 -25.97 8.43
N GLY A 45 -12.50 -26.90 7.67
CA GLY A 45 -12.10 -28.23 8.18
C GLY A 45 -10.78 -28.24 8.97
N GLY A 46 -10.16 -27.07 9.21
CA GLY A 46 -8.91 -26.94 9.99
C GLY A 46 -7.64 -27.23 9.18
N SER A 47 -7.73 -27.46 7.89
CA SER A 47 -6.56 -27.71 7.03
C SER A 47 -5.76 -26.42 6.81
N ARG A 48 -4.43 -26.53 6.89
CA ARG A 48 -3.51 -25.41 6.63
C ARG A 48 -3.56 -24.96 5.18
N ARG A 49 -3.62 -23.66 4.98
CA ARG A 49 -3.51 -23.01 3.67
C ARG A 49 -2.51 -21.87 3.74
N TYR A 50 -1.57 -21.89 2.84
CA TYR A 50 -0.50 -20.90 2.75
C TYR A 50 -0.81 -19.90 1.64
N SER A 51 -0.50 -18.63 1.88
CA SER A 51 -0.56 -17.59 0.87
C SER A 51 0.78 -17.50 0.11
N ALA A 52 0.82 -16.77 -1.00
CA ALA A 52 2.06 -16.47 -1.69
C ALA A 52 3.05 -15.75 -0.75
N HIS A 53 2.56 -14.82 0.06
CA HIS A 53 3.36 -14.14 1.08
C HIS A 53 3.97 -15.11 2.10
N ASN A 54 3.21 -16.10 2.59
CA ASN A 54 3.77 -17.14 3.47
C ASN A 54 4.90 -17.94 2.80
N ILE A 55 4.78 -18.22 1.51
CA ILE A 55 5.83 -18.93 0.76
C ILE A 55 7.11 -18.07 0.66
N GLU A 56 6.99 -16.77 0.45
CA GLU A 56 8.10 -15.84 0.46
C GLU A 56 8.76 -15.78 1.85
N GLN A 57 7.99 -15.69 2.91
CA GLN A 57 8.48 -15.77 4.29
C GLN A 57 9.26 -17.07 4.54
N LEU A 58 8.74 -18.21 4.11
CA LEU A 58 9.43 -19.51 4.24
C LEU A 58 10.77 -19.54 3.53
N ARG A 59 10.84 -18.97 2.31
CA ARG A 59 12.09 -18.84 1.55
C ARG A 59 13.09 -17.93 2.26
N GLU A 60 12.62 -16.83 2.82
CA GLU A 60 13.44 -15.89 3.58
C GLU A 60 13.99 -16.54 4.86
N VAL A 61 13.16 -17.33 5.57
CA VAL A 61 13.62 -18.14 6.72
C VAL A 61 14.73 -19.08 6.33
N ALA A 62 14.62 -19.79 5.19
CA ALA A 62 15.66 -20.68 4.71
C ALA A 62 16.96 -19.94 4.45
N ARG A 63 16.88 -18.80 3.76
CA ARG A 63 18.04 -17.96 3.42
C ARG A 63 18.74 -17.45 4.68
N LEU A 64 18.02 -16.79 5.58
CA LEU A 64 18.60 -16.22 6.81
C LEU A 64 19.15 -17.29 7.76
N SER A 65 18.49 -18.45 7.83
CA SER A 65 18.99 -19.57 8.61
C SER A 65 20.29 -20.12 8.04
N SER A 66 20.43 -20.19 6.69
CA SER A 66 21.68 -20.61 6.05
C SER A 66 22.82 -19.61 6.26
N GLU A 67 22.51 -18.34 6.48
CA GLU A 67 23.47 -17.28 6.81
C GLU A 67 23.83 -17.29 8.32
N GLY A 68 23.25 -18.19 9.11
CA GLY A 68 23.56 -18.38 10.53
C GLY A 68 22.70 -17.57 11.49
N MET A 69 21.62 -16.93 10.99
CA MET A 69 20.71 -16.21 11.86
C MET A 69 19.85 -17.19 12.69
N SER A 70 19.65 -16.90 13.96
CA SER A 70 18.82 -17.73 14.85
C SER A 70 17.32 -17.59 14.53
N LEU A 71 16.54 -18.63 14.73
CA LEU A 71 15.08 -18.57 14.51
C LEU A 71 14.38 -17.45 15.27
N PRO A 72 14.72 -17.13 16.55
CA PRO A 72 14.13 -15.98 17.23
C PRO A 72 14.45 -14.64 16.56
N ALA A 73 15.66 -14.47 16.03
CA ALA A 73 16.04 -13.27 15.29
C ALA A 73 15.28 -13.16 13.96
N ILE A 74 15.13 -14.27 13.24
CA ILE A 74 14.34 -14.34 12.01
C ILE A 74 12.88 -14.01 12.30
N ALA A 75 12.29 -14.58 13.37
CA ALA A 75 10.92 -14.24 13.76
C ALA A 75 10.72 -12.73 13.96
N ARG A 76 11.64 -12.10 14.68
CA ARG A 76 11.61 -10.64 14.91
C ARG A 76 11.71 -9.84 13.61
N LEU A 77 12.54 -10.30 12.68
CA LEU A 77 12.69 -9.65 11.38
C LEU A 77 11.40 -9.76 10.56
N LEU A 78 10.81 -10.95 10.48
CA LEU A 78 9.55 -11.16 9.75
C LEU A 78 8.39 -10.32 10.34
N ASP A 79 8.29 -10.23 11.67
CA ASP A 79 7.31 -9.37 12.34
C ASP A 79 7.46 -7.90 11.93
N LEU A 80 8.70 -7.41 11.88
CA LEU A 80 8.99 -6.03 11.46
C LEU A 80 8.69 -5.80 9.97
N GLU A 81 8.98 -6.76 9.12
CA GLU A 81 8.66 -6.70 7.69
C GLU A 81 7.14 -6.66 7.47
N ASP A 82 6.40 -7.48 8.18
CA ASP A 82 4.93 -7.48 8.13
C ASP A 82 4.33 -6.17 8.64
N GLU A 83 4.91 -5.59 9.70
CA GLU A 83 4.50 -4.27 10.21
C GLU A 83 4.77 -3.17 9.18
N VAL A 84 5.95 -3.15 8.57
CA VAL A 84 6.29 -2.20 7.49
C VAL A 84 5.33 -2.35 6.31
N ARG A 85 5.03 -3.59 5.91
CA ARG A 85 4.08 -3.89 4.84
C ARG A 85 2.67 -3.38 5.17
N TYR A 86 2.22 -3.64 6.39
CA TYR A 86 0.94 -3.12 6.88
C TYR A 86 0.87 -1.59 6.87
N LEU A 87 1.90 -0.92 7.41
CA LEU A 87 1.95 0.54 7.47
C LEU A 87 2.00 1.17 6.07
N ARG A 88 2.76 0.61 5.14
CA ARG A 88 2.80 1.08 3.74
C ARG A 88 1.43 0.97 3.06
N ARG A 89 0.72 -0.14 3.28
CA ARG A 89 -0.64 -0.32 2.79
C ARG A 89 -1.58 0.73 3.40
N ARG A 90 -1.48 0.95 4.71
CA ARG A 90 -2.31 1.93 5.42
C ARG A 90 -2.07 3.36 4.95
N ILE A 91 -0.82 3.73 4.69
CA ILE A 91 -0.45 5.02 4.10
C ILE A 91 -1.11 5.17 2.72
N GLY A 92 -1.01 4.18 1.86
CA GLY A 92 -1.63 4.20 0.53
C GLY A 92 -3.16 4.38 0.58
N GLU A 93 -3.83 3.71 1.52
CA GLU A 93 -5.28 3.86 1.74
C GLU A 93 -5.64 5.28 2.20
N LEU A 94 -4.88 5.83 3.14
CA LEU A 94 -5.09 7.20 3.64
C LEU A 94 -4.83 8.25 2.56
N GLU A 95 -3.77 8.09 1.78
CA GLU A 95 -3.49 8.98 0.64
C GLU A 95 -4.60 8.93 -0.40
N GLN A 96 -5.14 7.75 -0.68
CA GLN A 96 -6.26 7.60 -1.60
C GLN A 96 -7.53 8.26 -1.04
N ALA A 97 -7.83 8.07 0.24
CA ALA A 97 -8.97 8.71 0.90
C ALA A 97 -8.86 10.25 0.85
N LEU A 98 -7.66 10.79 1.13
CA LEU A 98 -7.40 12.23 1.04
C LEU A 98 -7.58 12.77 -0.38
N ARG A 99 -7.14 12.04 -1.40
CA ARG A 99 -7.36 12.43 -2.81
C ARG A 99 -8.84 12.47 -3.12
N THR A 100 -9.56 11.42 -2.78
CA THR A 100 -11.01 11.34 -2.99
C THR A 100 -11.76 12.47 -2.28
N GLU A 101 -11.38 12.80 -1.04
CA GLU A 101 -12.00 13.90 -0.30
C GLU A 101 -11.71 15.26 -0.93
N ARG A 102 -10.47 15.49 -1.41
CA ARG A 102 -10.11 16.71 -2.13
C ARG A 102 -10.91 16.88 -3.42
N ASP A 103 -11.07 15.79 -4.17
CA ASP A 103 -11.81 15.79 -5.43
C ASP A 103 -13.32 15.95 -5.20
N ALA A 104 -13.84 15.44 -4.08
CA ALA A 104 -15.26 15.51 -3.71
C ALA A 104 -15.67 16.85 -3.08
N ARG A 105 -14.73 17.71 -2.65
CA ARG A 105 -15.06 19.04 -2.11
C ARG A 105 -15.52 19.99 -3.21
N PRO A 106 -16.84 20.23 -3.41
CA PRO A 106 -17.35 21.21 -4.36
C PRO A 106 -17.23 22.59 -3.73
N GLY A 107 -16.03 23.16 -3.65
CA GLY A 107 -15.94 24.44 -2.95
C GLY A 107 -14.63 25.21 -3.09
N VAL A 108 -13.58 24.61 -3.59
CA VAL A 108 -12.38 25.36 -3.97
C VAL A 108 -12.33 25.47 -5.49
N ARG A 109 -13.38 26.01 -6.07
CA ARG A 109 -13.23 26.61 -7.39
C ARG A 109 -12.42 27.90 -7.20
N VAL A 110 -11.12 27.80 -7.43
CA VAL A 110 -10.28 29.00 -7.50
C VAL A 110 -10.67 29.70 -8.81
N PHE A 111 -11.33 30.85 -8.68
CA PHE A 111 -11.65 31.68 -9.82
C PHE A 111 -10.52 32.69 -10.01
N ALA A 112 -9.92 32.75 -11.18
CA ALA A 112 -9.03 33.84 -11.54
C ALA A 112 -9.86 34.96 -12.17
N ALA A 113 -9.85 36.12 -11.55
CA ALA A 113 -10.41 37.33 -12.12
C ALA A 113 -9.37 37.98 -13.04
N GLY A 114 -9.65 38.03 -14.34
CA GLY A 114 -8.86 38.78 -15.32
C GLY A 114 -9.14 40.27 -15.19
N ALA A 115 -8.22 41.11 -15.67
CA ALA A 115 -8.34 42.58 -15.68
C ALA A 115 -9.57 43.12 -16.47
N GLY A 116 -10.21 42.27 -17.27
CA GLY A 116 -11.45 42.58 -18.00
C GLY A 116 -12.75 42.10 -17.33
N GLY A 117 -12.72 41.69 -16.03
CA GLY A 117 -13.90 41.25 -15.31
C GLY A 117 -14.36 39.83 -15.65
N GLN A 118 -13.60 39.08 -16.43
CA GLN A 118 -13.91 37.70 -16.75
C GLN A 118 -13.45 36.78 -15.59
N VAL A 119 -14.36 35.95 -15.11
CA VAL A 119 -14.10 34.96 -14.07
C VAL A 119 -13.98 33.59 -14.73
N THR A 120 -12.78 33.02 -14.73
CA THR A 120 -12.53 31.70 -15.30
C THR A 120 -12.25 30.68 -14.19
N PRO A 121 -12.95 29.55 -14.18
CA PRO A 121 -12.65 28.49 -13.22
C PRO A 121 -11.26 27.89 -13.49
N VAL A 122 -10.43 27.83 -12.47
CA VAL A 122 -9.08 27.26 -12.56
C VAL A 122 -9.09 25.88 -11.90
N PRO A 123 -8.65 24.84 -12.60
CA PRO A 123 -8.52 23.50 -12.01
C PRO A 123 -7.55 23.51 -10.82
N PRO A 124 -7.81 22.74 -9.76
CA PRO A 124 -6.92 22.65 -8.60
C PRO A 124 -5.52 22.17 -9.04
N GLY A 125 -4.48 22.86 -8.54
CA GLY A 125 -3.09 22.52 -8.80
C GLY A 125 -2.39 23.27 -9.93
N ARG A 126 -3.07 24.15 -10.65
CA ARG A 126 -2.45 24.97 -11.70
C ARG A 126 -2.00 26.31 -11.13
N ARG A 127 -0.70 26.62 -11.23
CA ARG A 127 -0.17 27.95 -10.91
C ARG A 127 -0.61 28.95 -11.99
N ILE A 128 -1.34 29.96 -11.57
CA ILE A 128 -1.67 31.11 -12.43
C ILE A 128 -0.43 32.01 -12.49
N ARG A 129 0.09 32.26 -13.69
CA ARG A 129 1.09 33.31 -13.87
C ARG A 129 0.38 34.65 -13.65
N ARG A 130 0.81 35.41 -12.68
CA ARG A 130 0.38 36.80 -12.52
C ARG A 130 0.90 37.58 -13.71
N SER A 131 0.01 38.04 -14.57
CA SER A 131 0.31 39.11 -15.49
C SER A 131 0.33 40.41 -14.70
N THR A 132 1.50 41.03 -14.61
CA THR A 132 1.67 42.35 -14.00
C THR A 132 1.37 43.46 -15.01
N GLU A 133 0.25 43.40 -15.68
CA GLU A 133 -0.23 44.56 -16.39
C GLU A 133 -0.88 45.52 -15.40
N ILE A 134 -0.25 46.68 -15.24
CA ILE A 134 -0.81 47.82 -14.47
C ILE A 134 -1.96 48.36 -15.26
N VAL A 135 -3.19 48.09 -14.84
CA VAL A 135 -4.37 48.74 -15.41
C VAL A 135 -4.48 50.13 -14.78
N VAL A 136 -4.11 51.15 -15.54
CA VAL A 136 -4.33 52.56 -15.16
C VAL A 136 -5.81 52.87 -15.35
N TRP A 137 -6.55 52.88 -14.24
CA TRP A 137 -7.93 53.35 -14.24
C TRP A 137 -7.95 54.87 -14.45
N ARG A 138 -8.54 55.34 -15.55
CA ARG A 138 -8.82 56.77 -15.77
C ARG A 138 -10.29 57.01 -15.52
N PRO A 139 -10.68 57.81 -14.52
CA PRO A 139 -12.06 58.20 -14.38
C PRO A 139 -12.43 59.09 -15.58
N THR A 140 -13.50 58.73 -16.26
CA THR A 140 -14.15 59.61 -17.24
C THR A 140 -14.76 60.77 -16.46
N ALA A 141 -14.26 61.96 -16.71
CA ALA A 141 -14.86 63.21 -16.18
C ALA A 141 -16.29 63.36 -16.74
N PRO A 142 -17.22 64.00 -15.97
CA PRO A 142 -18.60 64.13 -16.33
C PRO A 142 -18.77 65.07 -17.54
#